data_fbe35262111505c9f3f95c058268dea5
#
_entry.id   fbe35262111505c9f3f95c058268dea5
#
_cell.length_a   1.000
_cell.length_b   1.000
_cell.length_c   1.000
_cell.angle_alpha   90.00
_cell.angle_beta   90.00
_cell.angle_gamma   90.00
#
_symmetry.space_group_name_H-M   'P 1'
#
loop_
_entity.id
_entity.type
_entity.pdbx_description
1 polymer ?
#
loop_
_entity_poly.entity_id
_entity_poly.type
_entity_poly.pdbx_seq_one_letter_code
_entity_poly.pdbx_strand_id
1 'polypeptide(L)'
;MKRSFIIAAFLLITASAVAQVSGSSVYVGIAMPRKASSAGPVLGYKYQYDLPVAGLGVIGSVDFTLYGADKDLRNATDKAFNFWKETFNYDDADAKTRHREPVNFAVPINFGANYHYSFGRIAPWAEAGIGFAPVFTSKQVYKGEKSESVRHESTNSHGRPVVSHESGTRHRYEITKNKPTVAFSWRIALGAILDEKYSVALSVDGLAKYNQKTVKSEDVKPYWNTSKDSYSRETEGERTTPGQAYVSIRFGYHF
;
A
#
# COMPACT_ATOMS: atom_id res chain seq x y z
N MET A 1 1.15 -10.77 17.73
CA MET A 1 1.17 -9.47 17.02
C MET A 1 -0.09 -8.60 17.26
N LYS A 2 -1.33 -9.13 17.25
CA LYS A 2 -2.55 -8.29 17.46
C LYS A 2 -2.62 -7.62 18.86
N ARG A 3 -2.13 -8.27 19.91
CA ARG A 3 -2.18 -7.74 21.30
C ARG A 3 -1.18 -6.61 21.56
N SER A 4 0.00 -6.64 20.93
CA SER A 4 1.02 -5.60 21.10
C SER A 4 0.63 -4.26 20.45
N PHE A 5 -0.16 -4.29 19.38
CA PHE A 5 -0.64 -3.08 18.69
C PHE A 5 -1.70 -2.34 19.53
N ILE A 6 -2.57 -3.10 20.20
CA ILE A 6 -3.62 -2.55 21.08
C ILE A 6 -2.98 -1.91 22.32
N ILE A 7 -1.93 -2.52 22.88
CA ILE A 7 -1.22 -1.97 24.04
C ILE A 7 -0.47 -0.69 23.70
N ALA A 8 0.16 -0.60 22.51
CA ALA A 8 0.83 0.62 22.07
C ALA A 8 -0.18 1.76 21.80
N ALA A 9 -1.34 1.46 21.23
CA ALA A 9 -2.41 2.43 21.05
C ALA A 9 -3.02 2.88 22.41
N PHE A 10 -3.17 1.98 23.37
CA PHE A 10 -3.66 2.30 24.71
C PHE A 10 -2.65 3.14 25.50
N LEU A 11 -1.36 2.86 25.41
CA LEU A 11 -0.29 3.64 26.04
C LEU A 11 -0.20 5.07 25.45
N LEU A 12 -0.44 5.24 24.16
CA LEU A 12 -0.53 6.56 23.52
C LEU A 12 -1.76 7.36 24.02
N ILE A 13 -2.88 6.69 24.24
CA ILE A 13 -4.12 7.32 24.74
C ILE A 13 -3.99 7.67 26.24
N THR A 14 -3.35 6.82 27.05
CA THR A 14 -3.17 7.07 28.50
C THR A 14 -2.08 8.10 28.80
N ALA A 15 -1.05 8.22 27.96
CA ALA A 15 -0.03 9.27 28.10
C ALA A 15 -0.63 10.67 27.89
N SER A 16 -1.71 10.80 27.12
CA SER A 16 -2.42 12.06 26.93
C SER A 16 -3.20 12.53 28.16
N ALA A 17 -3.47 11.68 29.14
CA ALA A 17 -4.27 12.02 30.33
C ALA A 17 -3.47 12.63 31.49
N VAL A 18 -2.15 12.68 31.43
CA VAL A 18 -1.28 13.06 32.58
C VAL A 18 -0.48 14.34 32.34
N ALA A 19 -0.40 14.86 31.10
CA ALA A 19 0.35 16.07 30.79
C ALA A 19 -0.56 17.31 30.78
N GLN A 20 -0.06 18.46 31.19
CA GLN A 20 -0.67 19.75 30.91
C GLN A 20 -0.62 19.94 29.38
N VAL A 21 -1.73 19.67 28.75
CA VAL A 21 -1.82 19.42 27.32
C VAL A 21 -2.04 20.73 26.62
N SER A 22 -1.18 21.05 25.69
CA SER A 22 -1.34 22.18 24.81
C SER A 22 -2.34 21.91 23.67
N GLY A 23 -2.61 20.67 23.32
CA GLY A 23 -3.69 20.29 22.43
C GLY A 23 -3.50 18.96 21.70
N SER A 24 -4.61 18.30 21.47
CA SER A 24 -4.74 17.14 20.59
C SER A 24 -5.53 17.52 19.36
N SER A 25 -5.25 16.89 18.24
CA SER A 25 -6.03 17.07 17.03
C SER A 25 -6.17 15.78 16.23
N VAL A 26 -7.34 15.63 15.62
CA VAL A 26 -7.56 14.63 14.56
C VAL A 26 -7.67 15.37 13.24
N TYR A 27 -7.23 14.73 12.17
CA TYR A 27 -7.33 15.30 10.84
C TYR A 27 -7.61 14.25 9.79
N VAL A 28 -8.27 14.69 8.74
CA VAL A 28 -8.52 13.92 7.53
C VAL A 28 -7.98 14.70 6.34
N GLY A 29 -7.61 14.00 5.29
CA GLY A 29 -7.08 14.65 4.10
C GLY A 29 -6.91 13.71 2.93
N ILE A 30 -6.30 14.24 1.88
CA ILE A 30 -5.97 13.50 0.66
C ILE A 30 -4.47 13.62 0.44
N ALA A 31 -3.80 12.48 0.34
CA ALA A 31 -2.39 12.38 -0.06
C ALA A 31 -2.29 12.20 -1.58
N MET A 32 -1.47 13.03 -2.20
CA MET A 32 -1.15 12.98 -3.63
C MET A 32 0.33 12.62 -3.79
N PRO A 33 0.68 11.36 -3.98
CA PRO A 33 2.05 10.96 -4.17
C PRO A 33 2.60 11.56 -5.46
N ARG A 34 3.85 12.05 -5.42
CA ARG A 34 4.49 12.72 -6.56
C ARG A 34 4.56 11.83 -7.81
N LYS A 35 4.68 10.53 -7.62
CA LYS A 35 4.85 9.54 -8.69
C LYS A 35 3.77 8.46 -8.71
N ALA A 36 2.78 8.50 -7.84
CA ALA A 36 1.79 7.43 -7.77
C ALA A 36 0.69 7.55 -8.85
N SER A 37 0.09 6.42 -9.11
CA SER A 37 -1.03 6.30 -10.03
C SER A 37 -2.34 6.86 -9.46
N SER A 38 -2.45 6.98 -8.14
CA SER A 38 -3.68 7.46 -7.50
C SER A 38 -3.40 8.19 -6.19
N ALA A 39 -4.17 9.25 -5.96
CA ALA A 39 -4.31 9.87 -4.66
C ALA A 39 -5.04 8.92 -3.69
N GLY A 40 -4.83 9.09 -2.39
CA GLY A 40 -5.49 8.29 -1.37
C GLY A 40 -5.82 9.09 -0.11
N PRO A 41 -6.70 8.56 0.73
CA PRO A 41 -7.07 9.22 1.98
C PRO A 41 -5.92 9.20 2.99
N VAL A 42 -5.88 10.24 3.81
CA VAL A 42 -5.07 10.34 5.03
C VAL A 42 -6.01 10.56 6.18
N LEU A 43 -5.84 9.79 7.25
CA LEU A 43 -6.43 10.01 8.56
C LEU A 43 -5.30 10.06 9.57
N GLY A 44 -5.29 11.04 10.47
CA GLY A 44 -4.23 11.13 11.46
C GLY A 44 -4.69 11.72 12.77
N TYR A 45 -3.86 11.45 13.75
CA TYR A 45 -3.91 12.05 15.09
C TYR A 45 -2.58 12.72 15.35
N LYS A 46 -2.63 13.93 15.92
CA LYS A 46 -1.48 14.72 16.37
C LYS A 46 -1.69 15.15 17.81
N TYR A 47 -0.64 15.00 18.57
CA TYR A 47 -0.48 15.53 19.90
C TYR A 47 0.60 16.60 19.89
N GLN A 48 0.33 17.75 20.47
CA GLN A 48 1.25 18.87 20.57
C GLN A 48 1.42 19.27 22.03
N TYR A 49 2.66 19.46 22.44
CA TYR A 49 3.03 20.01 23.74
C TYR A 49 3.79 21.31 23.52
N ASP A 50 3.24 22.40 24.02
CA ASP A 50 3.87 23.73 23.91
C ASP A 50 4.97 23.90 24.96
N LEU A 51 6.12 24.32 24.48
CA LEU A 51 7.26 24.60 25.34
C LEU A 51 7.13 26.00 25.99
N PRO A 52 7.85 26.29 27.09
CA PRO A 52 7.83 27.62 27.72
C PRO A 52 8.52 28.71 26.88
N VAL A 53 8.70 28.48 25.60
CA VAL A 53 9.21 29.41 24.60
C VAL A 53 8.06 29.74 23.65
N ALA A 54 7.77 31.04 23.52
CA ALA A 54 6.62 31.54 22.78
C ALA A 54 6.51 30.93 21.39
N GLY A 55 5.42 30.24 21.16
CA GLY A 55 5.06 29.63 19.88
C GLY A 55 5.80 28.35 19.53
N LEU A 56 6.77 27.90 20.33
CA LEU A 56 7.49 26.65 20.05
C LEU A 56 6.85 25.47 20.78
N GLY A 57 6.72 24.37 20.10
CA GLY A 57 6.20 23.12 20.66
C GLY A 57 6.88 21.87 20.10
N VAL A 58 6.64 20.76 20.76
CA VAL A 58 7.00 19.43 20.26
C VAL A 58 5.74 18.69 19.85
N ILE A 59 5.85 17.86 18.81
CA ILE A 59 4.72 17.12 18.28
C ILE A 59 5.02 15.63 18.21
N GLY A 60 3.97 14.83 18.43
CA GLY A 60 3.92 13.43 18.05
C GLY A 60 2.70 13.19 17.17
N SER A 61 2.85 12.47 16.07
CA SER A 61 1.73 12.18 15.19
C SER A 61 1.74 10.74 14.70
N VAL A 62 0.53 10.23 14.45
CA VAL A 62 0.30 8.93 13.82
C VAL A 62 -0.67 9.14 12.68
N ASP A 63 -0.28 8.71 11.48
CA ASP A 63 -1.08 8.79 10.28
C ASP A 63 -1.44 7.41 9.76
N PHE A 64 -2.56 7.34 9.07
CA PHE A 64 -2.99 6.20 8.25
C PHE A 64 -3.12 6.72 6.83
N THR A 65 -2.23 6.28 5.95
CA THR A 65 -2.16 6.75 4.57
C THR A 65 -2.31 5.57 3.61
N LEU A 66 -3.28 5.68 2.70
CA LEU A 66 -3.48 4.73 1.62
C LEU A 66 -3.07 5.39 0.29
N TYR A 67 -2.27 4.73 -0.52
CA TYR A 67 -1.86 5.24 -1.82
C TYR A 67 -1.57 4.11 -2.82
N GLY A 68 -1.78 4.39 -4.11
CA GLY A 68 -1.49 3.46 -5.19
C GLY A 68 0.01 3.25 -5.41
N ALA A 69 0.34 2.31 -6.28
CA ALA A 69 1.72 2.08 -6.69
C ALA A 69 2.31 3.30 -7.41
N ASP A 70 3.61 3.47 -7.33
CA ASP A 70 4.36 4.44 -8.14
C ASP A 70 4.12 4.16 -9.64
N LYS A 71 4.05 5.19 -10.49
CA LYS A 71 3.84 5.07 -11.94
C LYS A 71 4.91 4.21 -12.60
N ASP A 72 6.17 4.36 -12.19
CA ASP A 72 7.26 3.55 -12.72
C ASP A 72 7.08 2.07 -12.35
N LEU A 73 6.61 1.81 -11.13
CA LEU A 73 6.28 0.48 -10.66
C LEU A 73 5.07 -0.10 -11.39
N ARG A 74 4.06 0.72 -11.63
CA ARG A 74 2.88 0.34 -12.42
C ARG A 74 3.30 -0.06 -13.83
N ASN A 75 4.04 0.80 -14.53
CA ASN A 75 4.55 0.52 -15.87
C ASN A 75 5.40 -0.75 -15.92
N ALA A 76 6.25 -0.97 -14.90
CA ALA A 76 7.04 -2.19 -14.79
C ALA A 76 6.14 -3.42 -14.55
N THR A 77 5.08 -3.29 -13.75
CA THR A 77 4.10 -4.34 -13.50
C THR A 77 3.31 -4.68 -14.76
N ASP A 78 2.87 -3.67 -15.52
CA ASP A 78 2.15 -3.85 -16.79
C ASP A 78 3.03 -4.54 -17.84
N LYS A 79 4.29 -4.12 -17.96
CA LYS A 79 5.28 -4.77 -18.84
C LYS A 79 5.52 -6.23 -18.42
N ALA A 80 5.69 -6.47 -17.13
CA ALA A 80 5.88 -7.81 -16.60
C ALA A 80 4.64 -8.68 -16.82
N PHE A 81 3.45 -8.12 -16.72
CA PHE A 81 2.21 -8.84 -17.01
C PHE A 81 2.06 -9.17 -18.50
N ASN A 82 2.42 -8.24 -19.40
CA ASN A 82 2.42 -8.51 -20.83
C ASN A 82 3.42 -9.61 -21.20
N PHE A 83 4.65 -9.53 -20.69
CA PHE A 83 5.65 -10.57 -20.85
C PHE A 83 5.18 -11.93 -20.30
N TRP A 84 4.48 -11.92 -19.16
CA TRP A 84 3.90 -13.11 -18.56
C TRP A 84 2.82 -13.72 -19.47
N LYS A 85 1.94 -12.90 -20.09
CA LYS A 85 0.94 -13.36 -21.06
C LYS A 85 1.59 -14.03 -22.25
N GLU A 86 2.57 -13.37 -22.87
CA GLU A 86 3.31 -13.90 -24.02
C GLU A 86 4.02 -15.21 -23.67
N THR A 87 4.77 -15.23 -22.54
CA THR A 87 5.54 -16.40 -22.09
C THR A 87 4.67 -17.64 -21.90
N PHE A 88 3.42 -17.47 -21.48
CA PHE A 88 2.53 -18.58 -21.16
C PHE A 88 1.36 -18.73 -22.14
N ASN A 89 1.42 -18.05 -23.28
CA ASN A 89 0.40 -18.08 -24.34
C ASN A 89 -1.00 -17.70 -23.85
N TYR A 90 -1.09 -16.56 -23.14
CA TYR A 90 -2.34 -15.94 -22.69
C TYR A 90 -2.62 -14.60 -23.39
N ASP A 91 -1.95 -14.32 -24.49
CA ASP A 91 -2.12 -13.12 -25.32
C ASP A 91 -3.22 -13.27 -26.38
N ASP A 92 -3.71 -14.50 -26.63
CA ASP A 92 -4.81 -14.77 -27.57
C ASP A 92 -6.15 -14.16 -27.12
N ALA A 93 -7.02 -13.90 -28.09
CA ALA A 93 -8.37 -13.35 -27.89
C ALA A 93 -9.26 -14.22 -26.99
N ASP A 94 -9.03 -15.53 -26.94
CA ASP A 94 -9.81 -16.49 -26.14
C ASP A 94 -9.30 -16.61 -24.69
N ALA A 95 -8.18 -15.99 -24.39
CA ALA A 95 -7.61 -16.00 -23.04
C ALA A 95 -8.24 -14.92 -22.16
N LYS A 96 -8.80 -15.32 -21.02
CA LYS A 96 -9.24 -14.39 -19.98
C LYS A 96 -8.10 -14.10 -19.03
N THR A 97 -7.58 -12.89 -19.09
CA THR A 97 -6.48 -12.47 -18.22
C THR A 97 -6.89 -11.33 -17.30
N ARG A 98 -6.35 -11.34 -16.09
CA ARG A 98 -6.56 -10.28 -15.10
C ARG A 98 -5.29 -10.07 -14.30
N HIS A 99 -4.95 -8.81 -14.05
CA HIS A 99 -3.93 -8.47 -13.07
C HIS A 99 -4.49 -7.53 -12.00
N ARG A 100 -3.85 -7.53 -10.84
CA ARG A 100 -4.14 -6.62 -9.74
C ARG A 100 -2.84 -6.00 -9.28
N GLU A 101 -2.79 -4.67 -9.35
CA GLU A 101 -1.69 -3.88 -8.83
C GLU A 101 -1.67 -3.87 -7.30
N PRO A 102 -0.48 -3.80 -6.69
CA PRO A 102 -0.38 -3.63 -5.26
C PRO A 102 -0.80 -2.21 -4.83
N VAL A 103 -1.44 -2.13 -3.69
CA VAL A 103 -1.77 -0.87 -3.00
C VAL A 103 -0.99 -0.84 -1.70
N ASN A 104 -0.45 0.32 -1.37
CA ASN A 104 0.34 0.53 -0.16
C ASN A 104 -0.52 1.17 0.92
N PHE A 105 -0.39 0.67 2.14
CA PHE A 105 -0.92 1.24 3.35
C PHE A 105 0.26 1.50 4.28
N ALA A 106 0.48 2.76 4.63
CA ALA A 106 1.54 3.18 5.54
C ALA A 106 0.97 3.79 6.81
N VAL A 107 1.68 3.58 7.91
CA VAL A 107 1.34 4.15 9.23
C VAL A 107 2.55 4.96 9.72
N PRO A 108 2.80 6.17 9.16
CA PRO A 108 3.85 7.05 9.67
C PRO A 108 3.61 7.45 11.12
N ILE A 109 4.63 7.26 11.94
CA ILE A 109 4.70 7.71 13.32
C ILE A 109 5.85 8.71 13.37
N ASN A 110 5.53 10.00 13.50
CA ASN A 110 6.51 11.07 13.44
C ASN A 110 6.58 11.84 14.76
N PHE A 111 7.77 12.25 15.11
CA PHE A 111 8.08 13.14 16.23
C PHE A 111 8.83 14.34 15.66
N GLY A 112 8.57 15.51 16.21
CA GLY A 112 9.18 16.73 15.69
C GLY A 112 8.88 17.95 16.50
N ALA A 113 9.12 19.09 15.87
CA ALA A 113 8.85 20.40 16.42
C ALA A 113 7.82 21.15 15.58
N ASN A 114 7.07 22.00 16.21
CA ASN A 114 6.22 22.97 15.55
C ASN A 114 6.47 24.36 16.11
N TYR A 115 6.16 25.34 15.27
CA TYR A 115 6.11 26.73 15.66
C TYR A 115 4.76 27.31 15.24
N HIS A 116 4.08 28.00 16.14
CA HIS A 116 2.83 28.67 15.84
C HIS A 116 2.83 30.08 16.41
N TYR A 117 2.07 30.98 15.80
CA TYR A 117 1.89 32.34 16.25
C TYR A 117 0.42 32.71 16.16
N SER A 118 -0.17 33.20 17.25
CA SER A 118 -1.59 33.54 17.31
C SER A 118 -1.87 34.97 16.91
N PHE A 119 -2.73 35.18 15.93
CA PHE A 119 -3.28 36.48 15.51
C PHE A 119 -4.79 36.51 15.80
N GLY A 120 -5.15 36.56 17.05
CA GLY A 120 -6.54 36.51 17.47
C GLY A 120 -7.20 35.18 17.11
N ARG A 121 -8.08 35.16 16.09
CA ARG A 121 -8.82 33.96 15.68
C ARG A 121 -8.03 33.03 14.76
N ILE A 122 -6.87 33.43 14.28
CA ILE A 122 -6.05 32.68 13.35
C ILE A 122 -4.68 32.45 13.97
N ALA A 123 -4.24 31.19 13.98
CA ALA A 123 -2.90 30.84 14.40
C ALA A 123 -2.18 30.07 13.26
N PRO A 124 -1.39 30.76 12.41
CA PRO A 124 -0.53 30.08 11.45
C PRO A 124 0.52 29.24 12.20
N TRP A 125 0.87 28.12 11.61
CA TRP A 125 1.86 27.21 12.18
C TRP A 125 2.70 26.52 11.10
N ALA A 126 3.89 26.11 11.51
CA ALA A 126 4.79 25.29 10.71
C ALA A 126 5.29 24.12 11.57
N GLU A 127 5.45 22.95 10.96
CA GLU A 127 5.99 21.78 11.65
C GLU A 127 6.98 21.00 10.79
N ALA A 128 7.95 20.38 11.46
CA ALA A 128 8.85 19.42 10.85
C ALA A 128 9.05 18.24 11.79
N GLY A 129 9.06 17.04 11.25
CA GLY A 129 9.20 15.81 12.01
C GLY A 129 9.86 14.69 11.23
N ILE A 130 10.41 13.76 11.98
CA ILE A 130 11.00 12.51 11.48
C ILE A 130 10.45 11.34 12.29
N GLY A 131 10.53 10.16 11.72
CA GLY A 131 10.02 8.97 12.39
C GLY A 131 10.17 7.69 11.59
N PHE A 132 9.25 6.80 11.79
CA PHE A 132 9.20 5.53 11.09
C PHE A 132 7.76 5.21 10.67
N ALA A 133 7.65 4.42 9.62
CA ALA A 133 6.36 4.00 9.07
C ALA A 133 6.33 2.49 8.83
N PRO A 134 5.56 1.72 9.58
CA PRO A 134 5.12 0.41 9.14
C PRO A 134 4.40 0.52 7.78
N VAL A 135 4.87 -0.26 6.80
CA VAL A 135 4.32 -0.30 5.44
C VAL A 135 3.78 -1.68 5.14
N PHE A 136 2.55 -1.73 4.71
CA PHE A 136 1.84 -2.91 4.28
C PHE A 136 1.48 -2.76 2.81
N THR A 137 1.92 -3.70 1.99
CA THR A 137 1.61 -3.70 0.56
C THR A 137 0.69 -4.88 0.25
N SER A 138 -0.40 -4.61 -0.44
CA SER A 138 -1.33 -5.66 -0.85
C SER A 138 -0.67 -6.62 -1.84
N LYS A 139 -1.24 -7.81 -1.98
CA LYS A 139 -0.75 -8.80 -2.94
C LYS A 139 -0.92 -8.32 -4.38
N GLN A 140 0.08 -8.60 -5.21
CA GLN A 140 0.01 -8.53 -6.66
C GLN A 140 -0.50 -9.88 -7.19
N VAL A 141 -1.38 -9.87 -8.17
CA VAL A 141 -1.97 -11.10 -8.73
C VAL A 141 -1.96 -11.01 -10.25
N TYR A 142 -1.42 -12.04 -10.89
CA TYR A 142 -1.61 -12.33 -12.30
C TYR A 142 -2.47 -13.59 -12.41
N LYS A 143 -3.49 -13.53 -13.24
CA LYS A 143 -4.41 -14.64 -13.48
C LYS A 143 -4.63 -14.79 -14.97
N GLY A 144 -4.50 -16.02 -15.46
CA GLY A 144 -4.84 -16.40 -16.82
C GLY A 144 -5.70 -17.65 -16.84
N GLU A 145 -6.71 -17.63 -17.68
CA GLU A 145 -7.58 -18.76 -18.00
C GLU A 145 -7.67 -18.85 -19.52
N LYS A 146 -7.40 -20.01 -20.08
CA LYS A 146 -7.48 -20.25 -21.52
C LYS A 146 -8.14 -21.59 -21.76
N SER A 147 -9.14 -21.60 -22.66
CA SER A 147 -9.79 -22.82 -23.14
C SER A 147 -9.00 -23.38 -24.33
N GLU A 148 -8.71 -24.64 -24.30
CA GLU A 148 -8.08 -25.33 -25.41
C GLU A 148 -8.89 -26.59 -25.75
N SER A 149 -8.89 -26.92 -27.02
CA SER A 149 -9.47 -28.17 -27.54
C SER A 149 -8.34 -29.02 -28.10
N VAL A 150 -8.20 -30.24 -27.60
CA VAL A 150 -7.23 -31.20 -28.10
C VAL A 150 -7.96 -32.27 -28.88
N ARG A 151 -7.47 -32.54 -30.09
CA ARG A 151 -7.94 -33.60 -30.94
C ARG A 151 -7.23 -34.89 -30.56
N HIS A 152 -8.02 -35.90 -30.15
CA HIS A 152 -7.52 -37.22 -29.88
C HIS A 152 -7.90 -38.15 -31.08
N GLU A 153 -6.89 -38.77 -31.64
CA GLU A 153 -7.10 -39.83 -32.64
C GLU A 153 -6.93 -41.18 -31.95
N SER A 154 -7.94 -42.00 -32.02
CA SER A 154 -7.93 -43.37 -31.51
C SER A 154 -8.47 -44.31 -32.58
N THR A 155 -8.20 -45.60 -32.46
CA THR A 155 -8.75 -46.61 -33.35
C THR A 155 -9.76 -47.41 -32.55
N ASN A 156 -10.97 -47.54 -33.06
CA ASN A 156 -11.99 -48.35 -32.42
C ASN A 156 -11.68 -49.87 -32.55
N SER A 157 -12.45 -50.71 -31.89
CA SER A 157 -12.30 -52.16 -31.91
C SER A 157 -12.44 -52.79 -33.31
N HIS A 158 -12.90 -52.03 -34.32
CA HIS A 158 -13.05 -52.45 -35.70
C HIS A 158 -11.96 -51.87 -36.62
N GLY A 159 -10.88 -51.31 -36.04
CA GLY A 159 -9.76 -50.76 -36.81
C GLY A 159 -10.06 -49.41 -37.50
N ARG A 160 -11.18 -48.75 -37.20
CA ARG A 160 -11.54 -47.46 -37.81
C ARG A 160 -11.01 -46.30 -36.94
N PRO A 161 -10.42 -45.26 -37.56
CA PRO A 161 -10.00 -44.10 -36.82
C PRO A 161 -11.21 -43.35 -36.23
N VAL A 162 -11.14 -43.04 -34.96
CA VAL A 162 -12.11 -42.22 -34.23
C VAL A 162 -11.42 -40.97 -33.79
N VAL A 163 -11.98 -39.82 -34.15
CA VAL A 163 -11.52 -38.51 -33.73
C VAL A 163 -12.44 -38.00 -32.62
N SER A 164 -11.91 -37.81 -31.45
CA SER A 164 -12.62 -37.15 -30.36
C SER A 164 -11.99 -35.79 -30.06
N HIS A 165 -12.81 -34.79 -29.76
CA HIS A 165 -12.37 -33.49 -29.30
C HIS A 165 -12.67 -33.40 -27.81
N GLU A 166 -11.65 -33.18 -27.04
CA GLU A 166 -11.78 -32.90 -25.61
C GLU A 166 -11.40 -31.45 -25.36
N SER A 167 -12.29 -30.69 -24.71
CA SER A 167 -12.05 -29.30 -24.37
C SER A 167 -11.80 -29.15 -22.86
N GLY A 168 -10.80 -28.43 -22.51
CA GLY A 168 -10.45 -28.15 -21.10
C GLY A 168 -10.06 -26.69 -20.91
N THR A 169 -9.98 -26.29 -19.66
CA THR A 169 -9.54 -24.92 -19.31
C THR A 169 -8.26 -24.99 -18.50
N ARG A 170 -7.22 -24.34 -19.02
CA ARG A 170 -5.96 -24.16 -18.29
C ARG A 170 -6.04 -22.93 -17.44
N HIS A 171 -5.66 -23.06 -16.17
CA HIS A 171 -5.56 -21.98 -15.22
C HIS A 171 -4.11 -21.77 -14.79
N ARG A 172 -3.66 -20.51 -14.75
CA ARG A 172 -2.39 -20.13 -14.16
C ARG A 172 -2.58 -18.93 -13.27
N TYR A 173 -2.10 -19.05 -12.05
CA TYR A 173 -2.11 -17.98 -11.06
C TYR A 173 -0.68 -17.72 -10.61
N GLU A 174 -0.34 -16.45 -10.54
CA GLU A 174 0.88 -15.98 -9.92
C GLU A 174 0.52 -14.93 -8.89
N ILE A 175 0.84 -15.19 -7.64
CA ILE A 175 0.52 -14.32 -6.52
C ILE A 175 1.81 -13.93 -5.82
N THR A 176 2.13 -12.64 -5.82
CA THR A 176 3.22 -12.10 -5.02
C THR A 176 2.65 -11.46 -3.75
N LYS A 177 2.95 -12.05 -2.60
CA LYS A 177 2.64 -11.52 -1.28
C LYS A 177 3.81 -10.70 -0.79
N ASN A 178 3.54 -9.53 -0.23
CA ASN A 178 4.55 -8.65 0.35
C ASN A 178 4.50 -8.77 1.88
N LYS A 179 5.64 -9.04 2.53
CA LYS A 179 5.72 -9.04 3.99
C LYS A 179 5.73 -7.59 4.50
N PRO A 180 5.11 -7.28 5.64
CA PRO A 180 5.19 -5.95 6.23
C PRO A 180 6.64 -5.54 6.47
N THR A 181 6.93 -4.27 6.28
CA THR A 181 8.26 -3.69 6.52
C THR A 181 8.15 -2.35 7.23
N VAL A 182 9.28 -1.78 7.64
CA VAL A 182 9.36 -0.48 8.27
C VAL A 182 10.24 0.42 7.42
N ALA A 183 9.77 1.62 7.10
CA ALA A 183 10.51 2.65 6.41
C ALA A 183 10.80 3.82 7.35
N PHE A 184 11.89 4.57 7.11
CA PHE A 184 12.07 5.87 7.74
C PHE A 184 11.07 6.86 7.13
N SER A 185 10.45 7.69 7.97
CA SER A 185 9.47 8.70 7.56
C SER A 185 9.92 10.10 7.98
N TRP A 186 9.46 11.09 7.22
CA TRP A 186 9.66 12.50 7.53
C TRP A 186 8.45 13.31 7.09
N ARG A 187 8.28 14.48 7.71
CA ARG A 187 7.19 15.42 7.44
C ARG A 187 7.64 16.85 7.53
N ILE A 188 7.11 17.68 6.65
CA ILE A 188 7.11 19.13 6.77
C ILE A 188 5.68 19.58 6.46
N ALA A 189 5.09 20.43 7.31
CA ALA A 189 3.77 20.96 7.07
C ALA A 189 3.67 22.43 7.46
N LEU A 190 2.76 23.12 6.78
CA LEU A 190 2.36 24.49 7.04
C LEU A 190 0.84 24.53 7.10
N GLY A 191 0.31 25.33 8.03
CA GLY A 191 -1.14 25.41 8.18
C GLY A 191 -1.57 26.61 9.02
N ALA A 192 -2.86 26.67 9.25
CA ALA A 192 -3.47 27.62 10.16
C ALA A 192 -4.54 26.95 11.00
N ILE A 193 -4.60 27.31 12.28
CA ILE A 193 -5.71 26.96 13.18
C ILE A 193 -6.67 28.16 13.18
N LEU A 194 -7.95 27.88 13.06
CA LEU A 194 -9.04 28.84 13.04
C LEU A 194 -9.89 28.63 14.29
N ASP A 195 -10.17 29.72 15.01
CA ASP A 195 -11.00 29.69 16.21
C ASP A 195 -10.57 28.64 17.25
N GLU A 196 -9.26 28.34 17.32
CA GLU A 196 -8.66 27.34 18.22
C GLU A 196 -9.17 25.89 18.01
N LYS A 197 -10.09 25.67 17.08
CA LYS A 197 -10.78 24.37 16.89
C LYS A 197 -10.51 23.73 15.54
N TYR A 198 -10.46 24.50 14.48
CA TYR A 198 -10.35 23.94 13.12
C TYR A 198 -8.98 24.25 12.54
N SER A 199 -8.44 23.34 11.77
CA SER A 199 -7.20 23.61 11.06
C SER A 199 -7.28 23.19 9.60
N VAL A 200 -6.53 23.93 8.78
CA VAL A 200 -6.23 23.54 7.41
C VAL A 200 -4.71 23.52 7.26
N ALA A 201 -4.20 22.52 6.59
CA ALA A 201 -2.76 22.35 6.40
C ALA A 201 -2.43 21.79 5.03
N LEU A 202 -1.28 22.19 4.53
CA LEU A 202 -0.56 21.59 3.43
C LEU A 202 0.67 20.89 4.02
N SER A 203 0.83 19.59 3.77
CA SER A 203 2.01 18.86 4.20
C SER A 203 2.71 18.16 3.04
N VAL A 204 4.02 18.03 3.20
CA VAL A 204 4.86 17.15 2.39
C VAL A 204 5.39 16.08 3.32
N ASP A 205 4.99 14.86 3.06
CA ASP A 205 5.39 13.69 3.82
C ASP A 205 6.26 12.80 2.93
N GLY A 206 7.20 12.07 3.51
CA GLY A 206 8.06 11.17 2.77
C GLY A 206 8.36 9.88 3.50
N LEU A 207 8.56 8.85 2.69
CA LEU A 207 9.13 7.58 3.09
C LEU A 207 10.48 7.42 2.40
N ALA A 208 11.52 7.08 3.15
CA ALA A 208 12.81 6.74 2.56
C ALA A 208 12.71 5.41 1.81
N LYS A 209 13.74 5.12 1.01
CA LYS A 209 13.91 3.81 0.35
C LYS A 209 13.90 2.69 1.40
N TYR A 210 13.16 1.62 1.11
CA TYR A 210 13.06 0.45 1.98
C TYR A 210 13.06 -0.85 1.20
N ASN A 211 13.49 -1.93 1.87
CA ASN A 211 13.46 -3.27 1.33
C ASN A 211 12.26 -4.04 1.90
N GLN A 212 11.60 -4.79 1.05
CA GLN A 212 10.43 -5.58 1.39
C GLN A 212 10.62 -7.03 0.95
N LYS A 213 10.49 -7.96 1.88
CA LYS A 213 10.51 -9.40 1.57
C LYS A 213 9.21 -9.77 0.86
N THR A 214 9.32 -10.60 -0.16
CA THR A 214 8.22 -11.06 -0.98
C THR A 214 8.16 -12.59 -1.00
N VAL A 215 6.96 -13.13 -1.13
CA VAL A 215 6.73 -14.56 -1.39
C VAL A 215 5.89 -14.66 -2.66
N LYS A 216 6.48 -15.22 -3.69
CA LYS A 216 5.84 -15.48 -4.97
C LYS A 216 5.33 -16.91 -4.96
N SER A 217 4.02 -17.09 -5.15
CA SER A 217 3.37 -18.39 -5.30
C SER A 217 2.88 -18.54 -6.74
N GLU A 218 3.25 -19.60 -7.39
CA GLU A 218 2.72 -20.01 -8.70
C GLU A 218 1.85 -21.24 -8.53
N ASP A 219 0.66 -21.22 -9.12
CA ASP A 219 -0.26 -22.35 -9.18
C ASP A 219 -0.71 -22.54 -10.63
N VAL A 220 -0.41 -23.72 -11.17
CA VAL A 220 -0.76 -24.09 -12.54
C VAL A 220 -1.64 -25.31 -12.50
N LYS A 221 -2.81 -25.20 -13.10
CA LYS A 221 -3.72 -26.33 -13.32
C LYS A 221 -3.82 -26.54 -14.83
N PRO A 222 -3.37 -27.69 -15.33
CA PRO A 222 -3.43 -28.01 -16.75
C PRO A 222 -4.87 -28.26 -17.19
N TYR A 223 -5.07 -28.40 -18.49
CA TYR A 223 -6.39 -28.69 -19.12
C TYR A 223 -7.04 -29.98 -18.63
N TRP A 224 -6.21 -30.97 -18.35
CA TRP A 224 -6.63 -32.28 -17.95
C TRP A 224 -6.49 -32.42 -16.44
N ASN A 225 -7.43 -33.09 -15.83
CA ASN A 225 -7.39 -33.40 -14.41
C ASN A 225 -6.32 -34.48 -14.09
N THR A 226 -5.30 -34.59 -14.92
CA THR A 226 -4.17 -35.48 -14.70
C THR A 226 -3.25 -34.78 -13.66
N SER A 227 -3.14 -35.38 -12.50
CA SER A 227 -2.33 -34.94 -11.37
C SER A 227 -0.83 -34.73 -11.66
N LYS A 228 -0.38 -35.10 -12.87
CA LYS A 228 1.04 -35.08 -13.26
C LYS A 228 1.56 -33.69 -13.66
N ASP A 229 0.69 -32.77 -14.10
CA ASP A 229 1.10 -31.48 -14.65
C ASP A 229 0.66 -30.27 -13.80
N SER A 230 -0.09 -30.53 -12.72
CA SER A 230 -0.39 -29.47 -11.75
C SER A 230 0.79 -29.30 -10.81
N TYR A 231 1.30 -28.08 -10.69
CA TYR A 231 2.32 -27.76 -9.71
C TYR A 231 2.00 -26.47 -8.97
N SER A 232 2.41 -26.42 -7.73
CA SER A 232 2.45 -25.21 -6.93
C SER A 232 3.87 -25.00 -6.44
N ARG A 233 4.39 -23.80 -6.65
CA ARG A 233 5.75 -23.43 -6.26
C ARG A 233 5.73 -22.14 -5.48
N GLU A 234 6.45 -22.10 -4.38
CA GLU A 234 6.73 -20.87 -3.65
C GLU A 234 8.20 -20.48 -3.79
N THR A 235 8.45 -19.19 -3.98
CA THR A 235 9.79 -18.63 -4.08
C THR A 235 9.85 -17.38 -3.20
N GLU A 236 10.82 -17.33 -2.31
CA GLU A 236 11.10 -16.11 -1.53
C GLU A 236 11.99 -15.17 -2.35
N GLY A 237 11.75 -13.88 -2.19
CA GLY A 237 12.50 -12.82 -2.83
C GLY A 237 12.52 -11.56 -1.99
N GLU A 238 13.26 -10.59 -2.44
CA GLU A 238 13.33 -9.27 -1.85
C GLU A 238 13.11 -8.22 -2.93
N ARG A 239 12.35 -7.19 -2.60
CA ARG A 239 12.08 -6.06 -3.48
C ARG A 239 12.48 -4.78 -2.79
N THR A 240 13.26 -3.97 -3.48
CA THR A 240 13.57 -2.62 -3.08
C THR A 240 12.48 -1.66 -3.59
N THR A 241 11.86 -0.91 -2.69
CA THR A 241 10.92 0.15 -3.03
C THR A 241 11.64 1.49 -2.91
N PRO A 242 11.66 2.32 -3.96
CA PRO A 242 12.28 3.64 -3.91
C PRO A 242 11.58 4.53 -2.90
N GLY A 243 12.29 5.53 -2.39
CA GLY A 243 11.72 6.54 -1.51
C GLY A 243 10.57 7.28 -2.20
N GLN A 244 9.54 7.61 -1.45
CA GLN A 244 8.33 8.24 -1.94
C GLN A 244 7.99 9.47 -1.14
N ALA A 245 7.68 10.58 -1.83
CA ALA A 245 7.14 11.78 -1.23
C ALA A 245 5.73 12.02 -1.72
N TYR A 246 4.88 12.50 -0.85
CA TYR A 246 3.50 12.87 -1.19
C TYR A 246 3.13 14.21 -0.55
N VAL A 247 2.34 14.99 -1.29
CA VAL A 247 1.73 16.21 -0.81
C VAL A 247 0.34 15.89 -0.30
N SER A 248 -0.05 16.41 0.84
CA SER A 248 -1.41 16.24 1.34
C SER A 248 -2.03 17.55 1.79
N ILE A 249 -3.34 17.69 1.50
CA ILE A 249 -4.19 18.73 2.08
C ILE A 249 -4.96 18.06 3.22
N ARG A 250 -4.94 18.70 4.39
CA ARG A 250 -5.50 18.16 5.62
C ARG A 250 -6.44 19.16 6.28
N PHE A 251 -7.52 18.66 6.80
CA PHE A 251 -8.49 19.39 7.62
C PHE A 251 -8.54 18.74 8.98
N GLY A 252 -8.38 19.52 10.02
CA GLY A 252 -8.28 19.02 11.39
C GLY A 252 -9.26 19.68 12.34
N TYR A 253 -9.52 18.96 13.43
CA TYR A 253 -10.23 19.45 14.61
C TYR A 253 -9.35 19.30 15.83
N HIS A 254 -9.25 20.36 16.61
CA HIS A 254 -8.45 20.47 17.83
C HIS A 254 -9.37 20.39 19.06
N PHE A 255 -8.93 19.69 20.10
CA PHE A 255 -9.64 19.49 21.37
C PHE A 255 -8.67 19.37 22.55
#